data_48ccc5e3c5cd894c101845b82091a0e6
#
_entry.id   48ccc5e3c5cd894c101845b82091a0e6
#
_cell.length_a   1.000
_cell.length_b   1.000
_cell.length_c   1.000
_cell.angle_alpha   90.00
_cell.angle_beta   90.00
_cell.angle_gamma   90.00
#
_symmetry.space_group_name_H-M   'P 1'
#
loop_
_entity.id
_entity.type
_entity.pdbx_description
1 polymer ?
#
loop_
_entity_poly.entity_id
_entity_poly.type
_entity_poly.pdbx_seq_one_letter_code
_entity_poly.pdbx_strand_id
1 'polypeptide(L)'
;MQKRKHRILSMVLIVAMTAGMVVGLGGCGKKNGDELTITNVSYDPTREFYEKYNVLFEQYYEKNFGKKVRVIQSHGGSGSQARSVVEGCNADVVTLALEHDITLIEKTGLIDAGWQKEFDKDSAPY
;
A
#
# COMPACT_ATOMS: atom_id res chain seq x y z
N MET A 1 55.03 -30.95 10.85
CA MET A 1 54.51 -29.90 11.78
C MET A 1 53.83 -28.71 11.08
N GLN A 2 54.17 -28.39 9.84
CA GLN A 2 53.65 -27.22 9.12
C GLN A 2 52.16 -27.33 8.71
N LYS A 3 51.68 -28.51 8.27
CA LYS A 3 50.27 -28.72 7.85
C LYS A 3 49.24 -28.53 8.97
N ARG A 4 49.64 -28.71 10.23
CA ARG A 4 48.76 -28.55 11.37
C ARG A 4 48.53 -27.08 11.74
N LYS A 5 49.53 -26.22 11.52
CA LYS A 5 49.44 -24.77 11.76
C LYS A 5 48.51 -24.09 10.78
N HIS A 6 48.53 -24.48 9.50
CA HIS A 6 47.62 -23.90 8.48
C HIS A 6 46.15 -24.30 8.73
N ARG A 7 45.86 -25.49 9.23
CA ARG A 7 44.50 -25.93 9.56
C ARG A 7 43.92 -25.16 10.75
N ILE A 8 44.73 -24.87 11.76
CA ILE A 8 44.29 -24.07 12.92
C ILE A 8 44.10 -22.61 12.51
N LEU A 9 44.98 -22.07 11.68
CA LEU A 9 44.86 -20.69 11.18
C LEU A 9 43.61 -20.50 10.29
N SER A 10 43.30 -21.51 9.43
CA SER A 10 42.06 -21.49 8.63
C SER A 10 40.78 -21.60 9.47
N MET A 11 40.80 -22.42 10.54
CA MET A 11 39.64 -22.51 11.46
C MET A 11 39.42 -21.21 12.24
N VAL A 12 40.48 -20.56 12.68
CA VAL A 12 40.37 -19.26 13.39
C VAL A 12 39.86 -18.17 12.47
N LEU A 13 40.26 -18.17 11.19
CA LEU A 13 39.76 -17.20 10.20
C LEU A 13 38.26 -17.40 9.87
N ILE A 14 37.80 -18.64 9.80
CA ILE A 14 36.39 -18.97 9.55
C ILE A 14 35.50 -18.58 10.74
N VAL A 15 35.97 -18.80 11.97
CA VAL A 15 35.27 -18.42 13.19
C VAL A 15 35.20 -16.89 13.35
N ALA A 16 36.24 -16.16 12.93
CA ALA A 16 36.24 -14.68 12.94
C ALA A 16 35.29 -14.08 11.90
N MET A 17 35.07 -14.72 10.75
CA MET A 17 34.12 -14.27 9.73
C MET A 17 32.64 -14.51 10.12
N THR A 18 32.35 -15.57 10.89
CA THR A 18 30.99 -15.86 11.35
C THR A 18 30.54 -14.99 12.52
N ALA A 19 31.45 -14.45 13.32
CA ALA A 19 31.13 -13.55 14.43
C ALA A 19 30.81 -12.10 13.98
N GLY A 20 31.21 -11.70 12.76
CA GLY A 20 30.97 -10.35 12.21
C GLY A 20 29.60 -10.15 11.56
N MET A 21 28.79 -11.20 11.33
CA MET A 21 27.57 -11.13 10.54
C MET A 21 26.27 -10.99 11.36
N VAL A 22 26.35 -10.91 12.68
CA VAL A 22 25.15 -10.88 13.56
C VAL A 22 24.76 -9.47 14.03
N VAL A 23 25.50 -8.41 13.63
CA VAL A 23 25.22 -7.04 14.11
C VAL A 23 24.50 -6.16 13.07
N GLY A 24 24.00 -6.71 11.96
CA GLY A 24 23.45 -5.94 10.84
C GLY A 24 21.95 -6.06 10.60
N LEU A 25 21.16 -6.78 11.42
CA LEU A 25 19.72 -6.97 11.18
C LEU A 25 18.81 -6.30 12.23
N GLY A 26 19.30 -5.28 12.91
CA GLY A 26 18.52 -4.42 13.79
C GLY A 26 17.93 -3.20 13.08
N GLY A 27 17.51 -3.34 11.83
CA GLY A 27 16.64 -2.38 11.14
C GLY A 27 15.19 -2.56 11.60
N CYS A 28 14.92 -2.43 12.91
CA CYS A 28 13.56 -2.16 13.37
C CYS A 28 13.18 -0.78 12.86
N GLY A 29 12.68 -0.69 11.64
CA GLY A 29 11.78 0.37 11.25
C GLY A 29 10.71 0.40 12.33
N LYS A 30 10.66 1.48 13.11
CA LYS A 30 9.57 1.78 14.02
C LYS A 30 8.30 1.69 13.18
N LYS A 31 7.59 0.57 13.19
CA LYS A 31 6.18 0.53 12.82
C LYS A 31 5.55 1.48 13.83
N ASN A 32 5.19 2.67 13.36
CA ASN A 32 4.28 3.53 14.11
C ASN A 32 2.98 2.73 14.23
N GLY A 33 2.79 2.05 15.35
CA GLY A 33 1.76 1.04 15.58
C GLY A 33 0.33 1.56 15.61
N ASP A 34 0.09 2.83 15.26
CA ASP A 34 -1.21 3.48 15.35
C ASP A 34 -1.59 4.32 14.11
N GLU A 35 -0.86 4.22 13.00
CA GLU A 35 -1.19 4.95 11.77
C GLU A 35 -1.97 4.04 10.82
N LEU A 36 -3.24 4.38 10.56
CA LEU A 36 -4.06 3.73 9.54
C LEU A 36 -3.60 4.19 8.16
N THR A 37 -3.45 3.27 7.24
CA THR A 37 -3.15 3.59 5.84
C THR A 37 -4.35 3.26 4.98
N ILE A 38 -4.76 4.21 4.12
CA ILE A 38 -5.82 4.06 3.12
C ILE A 38 -5.20 4.26 1.75
N THR A 39 -5.41 3.32 0.83
CA THR A 39 -4.96 3.44 -0.56
C THR A 39 -6.14 3.88 -1.43
N ASN A 40 -6.04 5.08 -2.02
CA ASN A 40 -7.01 5.62 -2.96
C ASN A 40 -6.46 5.50 -4.39
N VAL A 41 -7.16 4.75 -5.23
CA VAL A 41 -6.83 4.56 -6.64
C VAL A 41 -7.81 5.38 -7.47
N SER A 42 -7.31 6.35 -8.24
CA SER A 42 -8.18 7.27 -8.96
C SER A 42 -7.71 7.58 -10.38
N TYR A 43 -8.61 8.08 -11.22
CA TYR A 43 -8.25 8.53 -12.55
C TYR A 43 -7.63 9.95 -12.54
N ASP A 44 -6.77 10.24 -13.51
CA ASP A 44 -5.90 11.42 -13.53
C ASP A 44 -6.60 12.77 -13.30
N PRO A 45 -7.78 13.07 -13.87
CA PRO A 45 -8.44 14.36 -13.65
C PRO A 45 -8.78 14.67 -12.18
N THR A 46 -8.81 13.68 -11.31
CA THR A 46 -9.07 13.89 -9.87
C THR A 46 -7.81 14.14 -9.03
N ARG A 47 -6.63 14.17 -9.64
CA ARG A 47 -5.34 14.31 -8.97
C ARG A 47 -5.28 15.51 -8.03
N GLU A 48 -5.48 16.71 -8.56
CA GLU A 48 -5.41 17.96 -7.79
C GLU A 48 -6.48 18.05 -6.70
N PHE A 49 -7.65 17.46 -6.96
CA PHE A 49 -8.71 17.36 -5.96
C PHE A 49 -8.25 16.53 -4.78
N TYR A 50 -7.73 15.31 -5.01
CA TYR A 50 -7.31 14.42 -3.94
C TYR A 50 -6.05 14.89 -3.22
N GLU A 51 -5.11 15.58 -3.89
CA GLU A 51 -3.96 16.20 -3.22
C GLU A 51 -4.40 17.15 -2.10
N LYS A 52 -5.48 17.91 -2.32
CA LYS A 52 -6.04 18.82 -1.32
C LYS A 52 -6.96 18.10 -0.33
N TYR A 53 -7.84 17.26 -0.84
CA TYR A 53 -8.83 16.55 -0.04
C TYR A 53 -8.19 15.63 0.99
N ASN A 54 -7.16 14.88 0.60
CA ASN A 54 -6.50 13.93 1.50
C ASN A 54 -5.88 14.62 2.72
N VAL A 55 -5.27 15.79 2.53
CA VAL A 55 -4.73 16.58 3.64
C VAL A 55 -5.83 16.99 4.63
N LEU A 56 -6.98 17.44 4.11
CA LEU A 56 -8.13 17.81 4.95
C LEU A 56 -8.72 16.60 5.65
N PHE A 57 -8.81 15.47 4.96
CA PHE A 57 -9.31 14.21 5.52
C PHE A 57 -8.40 13.69 6.64
N GLU A 58 -7.09 13.69 6.46
CA GLU A 58 -6.12 13.26 7.47
C GLU A 58 -6.24 14.13 8.74
N GLN A 59 -6.33 15.45 8.58
CA GLN A 59 -6.52 16.37 9.70
C GLN A 59 -7.87 16.17 10.40
N TYR A 60 -8.95 16.00 9.62
CA TYR A 60 -10.28 15.71 10.14
C TYR A 60 -10.29 14.41 10.95
N TYR A 61 -9.67 13.36 10.43
CA TYR A 61 -9.64 12.05 11.05
C TYR A 61 -8.85 12.10 12.38
N GLU A 62 -7.67 12.71 12.38
CA GLU A 62 -6.88 12.88 13.61
C GLU A 62 -7.65 13.67 14.67
N LYS A 63 -8.28 14.78 14.27
CA LYS A 63 -9.06 15.65 15.18
C LYS A 63 -10.26 14.94 15.82
N ASN A 64 -10.99 14.14 15.05
CA ASN A 64 -12.26 13.56 15.49
C ASN A 64 -12.11 12.18 16.13
N PHE A 65 -11.08 11.42 15.74
CA PHE A 65 -10.88 10.03 16.20
C PHE A 65 -9.60 9.84 17.02
N GLY A 66 -8.75 10.85 17.14
CA GLY A 66 -7.50 10.78 17.89
C GLY A 66 -6.46 9.82 17.31
N LYS A 67 -6.64 9.41 16.05
CA LYS A 67 -5.76 8.47 15.35
C LYS A 67 -5.25 9.10 14.06
N LYS A 68 -4.01 8.81 13.71
CA LYS A 68 -3.47 9.24 12.42
C LYS A 68 -3.92 8.31 11.31
N VAL A 69 -4.29 8.90 10.19
CA VAL A 69 -4.50 8.20 8.94
C VAL A 69 -3.57 8.79 7.88
N ARG A 70 -3.07 7.96 7.00
CA ARG A 70 -2.28 8.36 5.85
C ARG A 70 -2.96 7.85 4.59
N VAL A 71 -3.20 8.74 3.63
CA VAL A 71 -3.75 8.36 2.33
C VAL A 71 -2.62 8.19 1.32
N ILE A 72 -2.46 6.97 0.82
CA ILE A 72 -1.59 6.67 -0.32
C ILE A 72 -2.42 6.84 -1.59
N GLN A 73 -1.93 7.67 -2.51
CA GLN A 73 -2.64 8.01 -3.71
C GLN A 73 -1.98 7.40 -4.94
N SER A 74 -2.78 6.74 -5.81
CA SER A 74 -2.39 6.30 -7.14
C SER A 74 -3.29 6.99 -8.17
N HIS A 75 -2.68 7.61 -9.18
CA HIS A 75 -3.39 8.27 -10.28
C HIS A 75 -2.98 7.70 -11.63
N GLY A 76 -3.92 7.60 -12.56
CA GLY A 76 -3.66 7.08 -13.90
C GLY A 76 -4.89 7.08 -14.78
N GLY A 77 -4.82 6.49 -15.95
CA GLY A 77 -5.98 6.30 -16.81
C GLY A 77 -7.01 5.37 -16.15
N SER A 78 -8.30 5.71 -16.23
CA SER A 78 -9.39 5.01 -15.53
C SER A 78 -9.35 3.48 -15.74
N GLY A 79 -9.37 3.01 -16.98
CA GLY A 79 -9.30 1.58 -17.27
C GLY A 79 -7.96 0.92 -16.88
N SER A 80 -6.85 1.68 -16.82
CA SER A 80 -5.56 1.17 -16.33
C SER A 80 -5.62 0.96 -14.82
N GLN A 81 -6.20 1.90 -14.09
CA GLN A 81 -6.39 1.79 -12.64
C GLN A 81 -7.33 0.64 -12.28
N ALA A 82 -8.44 0.48 -13.02
CA ALA A 82 -9.33 -0.68 -12.84
C ALA A 82 -8.59 -2.02 -13.01
N ARG A 83 -7.79 -2.15 -14.06
CA ARG A 83 -6.98 -3.35 -14.29
C ARG A 83 -5.97 -3.59 -13.18
N SER A 84 -5.29 -2.55 -12.71
CA SER A 84 -4.34 -2.69 -11.59
C SER A 84 -5.00 -3.25 -10.34
N VAL A 85 -6.23 -2.82 -10.02
CA VAL A 85 -7.00 -3.34 -8.88
C VAL A 85 -7.37 -4.80 -9.10
N VAL A 86 -7.86 -5.16 -10.29
CA VAL A 86 -8.18 -6.55 -10.66
C VAL A 86 -6.94 -7.46 -10.59
N GLU A 87 -5.77 -6.93 -10.93
CA GLU A 87 -4.48 -7.64 -10.91
C GLU A 87 -3.84 -7.69 -9.51
N GLY A 88 -4.51 -7.15 -8.48
CA GLY A 88 -4.09 -7.29 -7.08
C GLY A 88 -3.50 -6.03 -6.44
N CYS A 89 -3.65 -4.86 -7.05
CA CYS A 89 -3.36 -3.61 -6.33
C CYS A 89 -4.33 -3.49 -5.14
N ASN A 90 -3.78 -3.39 -3.94
CA ASN A 90 -4.57 -3.24 -2.73
C ASN A 90 -5.13 -1.82 -2.67
N ALA A 91 -6.39 -1.64 -3.07
CA ALA A 91 -7.12 -0.38 -3.03
C ALA A 91 -8.24 -0.46 -1.99
N ASP A 92 -8.32 0.54 -1.12
CA ASP A 92 -9.44 0.71 -0.18
C ASP A 92 -10.54 1.58 -0.79
N VAL A 93 -10.17 2.49 -1.68
CA VAL A 93 -11.08 3.39 -2.39
C VAL A 93 -10.70 3.43 -3.86
N VAL A 94 -11.70 3.41 -4.73
CA VAL A 94 -11.53 3.65 -6.16
C VAL A 94 -12.41 4.80 -6.64
N THR A 95 -11.85 5.68 -7.48
CA THR A 95 -12.58 6.77 -8.13
C THR A 95 -12.23 6.76 -9.61
N LEU A 96 -13.11 6.17 -10.40
CA LEU A 96 -12.89 5.92 -11.83
C LEU A 96 -13.88 6.71 -12.67
N ALA A 97 -13.55 6.93 -13.94
CA ALA A 97 -14.34 7.77 -14.83
C ALA A 97 -15.59 7.10 -15.38
N LEU A 98 -15.61 5.77 -15.45
CA LEU A 98 -16.65 5.03 -16.16
C LEU A 98 -17.22 3.92 -15.27
N GLU A 99 -18.53 3.76 -15.26
CA GLU A 99 -19.21 2.64 -14.61
C GLU A 99 -18.66 1.28 -15.06
N HIS A 100 -18.31 1.14 -16.35
CA HIS A 100 -17.70 -0.07 -16.89
C HIS A 100 -16.42 -0.47 -16.14
N ASP A 101 -15.60 0.48 -15.74
CA ASP A 101 -14.35 0.24 -15.01
C ASP A 101 -14.63 -0.29 -13.60
N ILE A 102 -15.66 0.24 -12.93
CA ILE A 102 -16.12 -0.27 -11.63
C ILE A 102 -16.72 -1.68 -11.79
N THR A 103 -17.53 -1.91 -12.81
CA THR A 103 -18.11 -3.23 -13.13
C THR A 103 -17.03 -4.29 -13.41
N LEU A 104 -15.88 -3.87 -13.97
CA LEU A 104 -14.74 -4.77 -14.15
C LEU A 104 -14.21 -5.27 -12.80
N ILE A 105 -14.13 -4.40 -11.80
CA ILE A 105 -13.69 -4.74 -10.44
C ILE A 105 -14.77 -5.59 -9.73
N GLU A 106 -16.06 -5.23 -9.87
CA GLU A 106 -17.19 -6.01 -9.32
C GLU A 106 -17.14 -7.48 -9.76
N LYS A 107 -16.84 -7.75 -11.03
CA LYS A 107 -16.74 -9.13 -11.57
C LYS A 107 -15.68 -10.00 -10.89
N THR A 108 -14.73 -9.39 -10.19
CA THR A 108 -13.73 -10.12 -9.39
C THR A 108 -14.16 -10.38 -7.96
N GLY A 109 -15.32 -9.86 -7.52
CA GLY A 109 -15.83 -9.99 -6.17
C GLY A 109 -15.17 -9.03 -5.15
N LEU A 110 -14.41 -8.04 -5.61
CA LEU A 110 -13.81 -7.01 -4.75
C LEU A 110 -14.79 -5.88 -4.40
N ILE A 111 -15.88 -5.77 -5.16
CA ILE A 111 -17.02 -4.88 -4.90
C ILE A 111 -18.27 -5.74 -4.94
N ASP A 112 -19.19 -5.51 -4.02
CA ASP A 112 -20.44 -6.27 -3.94
C ASP A 112 -21.31 -6.04 -5.18
N ALA A 113 -21.97 -7.11 -5.64
CA ALA A 113 -22.88 -7.04 -6.79
C ALA A 113 -24.08 -6.13 -6.48
N GLY A 114 -24.38 -5.23 -7.40
CA GLY A 114 -25.48 -4.28 -7.24
C GLY A 114 -25.11 -3.03 -6.44
N TRP A 115 -23.84 -2.73 -6.30
CA TRP A 115 -23.29 -1.53 -5.64
C TRP A 115 -23.97 -0.22 -6.07
N GLN A 116 -24.44 -0.14 -7.34
CA GLN A 116 -25.15 1.04 -7.85
C GLN A 116 -26.44 1.35 -7.07
N LYS A 117 -27.08 0.33 -6.47
CA LYS A 117 -28.36 0.46 -5.75
C LYS A 117 -28.19 0.89 -4.29
N GLU A 118 -26.97 0.93 -3.77
CA GLU A 118 -26.72 1.27 -2.37
C GLU A 118 -26.84 2.77 -2.10
N PHE A 119 -26.80 3.60 -3.12
CA PHE A 119 -26.87 5.04 -2.98
C PHE A 119 -28.14 5.60 -3.64
N ASP A 120 -28.56 6.78 -3.19
CA ASP A 120 -29.69 7.48 -3.78
C ASP A 120 -29.51 7.68 -5.29
N LYS A 121 -30.58 7.52 -6.06
CA LYS A 121 -30.61 7.62 -7.52
C LYS A 121 -29.67 6.62 -8.23
N ASP A 122 -29.54 5.41 -7.67
CA ASP A 122 -28.74 4.33 -8.25
C ASP A 122 -27.29 4.76 -8.55
N SER A 123 -26.66 5.54 -7.66
CA SER A 123 -25.29 6.02 -7.82
C SER A 123 -25.08 6.71 -9.18
N ALA A 124 -26.03 7.58 -9.58
CA ALA A 124 -26.00 8.20 -10.90
C ALA A 124 -24.65 8.86 -11.18
N PRO A 125 -24.04 8.58 -12.34
CA PRO A 125 -22.83 9.27 -12.75
C PRO A 125 -23.10 10.77 -12.91
N TYR A 126 -22.11 11.57 -12.59
CA TYR A 126 -22.15 13.04 -12.78
C TYR A 126 -21.73 13.42 -14.19
#